data_5356a63621d474ae5ded9121000d72d7
#
_entry.id   5356a63621d474ae5ded9121000d72d7
#
_cell.length_a   1.000
_cell.length_b   1.000
_cell.length_c   1.000
_cell.angle_alpha   90.00
_cell.angle_beta   90.00
_cell.angle_gamma   90.00
#
_symmetry.space_group_name_H-M   'P 1'
#
loop_
_entity.id
_entity.type
_entity.pdbx_description
1 polymer ?
#
loop_
_entity_poly.entity_id
_entity_poly.type
_entity_poly.pdbx_seq_one_letter_code
_entity_poly.pdbx_strand_id
1 'polypeptide(L)'
;MSDKVEKLVPYVITLKGLRPSQRRALLAMASKQQIKAMEEVAVNIVKNTVSLSEDDTKICRRWRKPLRLLALKRYPVKGKRKILQQGGFIGAILPVLASVLTTLITSRNG
;
A
#
# COMPACT_ATOMS: atom_id res chain seq x y z
N MET A 1 13.71 -2.27 8.51
CA MET A 1 12.27 -2.37 8.19
C MET A 1 11.49 -2.71 9.44
N SER A 2 10.28 -2.18 9.57
CA SER A 2 9.49 -2.37 10.78
C SER A 2 8.65 -3.65 10.74
N ASP A 3 8.31 -4.15 11.92
CA ASP A 3 7.39 -5.28 12.07
C ASP A 3 6.01 -4.98 11.48
N LYS A 4 5.65 -3.70 11.40
CA LYS A 4 4.38 -3.26 10.82
C LYS A 4 4.25 -3.70 9.37
N VAL A 5 5.34 -3.59 8.61
CA VAL A 5 5.37 -3.98 7.19
C VAL A 5 5.16 -5.48 7.04
N GLU A 6 5.83 -6.29 7.88
CA GLU A 6 5.64 -7.75 7.85
C GLU A 6 4.20 -8.13 8.16
N LYS A 7 3.59 -7.49 9.15
CA LYS A 7 2.22 -7.77 9.56
C LYS A 7 1.21 -7.35 8.50
N LEU A 8 1.61 -6.50 7.56
CA LEU A 8 0.74 -6.06 6.48
C LEU A 8 0.51 -7.15 5.43
N VAL A 9 1.42 -8.13 5.32
CA VAL A 9 1.36 -9.16 4.28
C VAL A 9 0.03 -9.93 4.29
N PRO A 10 -0.42 -10.51 5.42
CA PRO A 10 -1.71 -11.21 5.43
C PRO A 10 -2.88 -10.31 5.06
N TYR A 11 -2.82 -9.05 5.46
CA TYR A 11 -3.86 -8.07 5.15
C TYR A 11 -3.95 -7.82 3.64
N VAL A 12 -2.80 -7.63 2.98
CA VAL A 12 -2.75 -7.43 1.52
C VAL A 12 -3.25 -8.67 0.78
N ILE A 13 -2.84 -9.85 1.22
CA ILE A 13 -3.30 -11.13 0.64
C ILE A 13 -4.83 -11.22 0.74
N THR A 14 -5.38 -10.90 1.91
CA THR A 14 -6.83 -10.90 2.12
C THR A 14 -7.52 -9.93 1.17
N LEU A 15 -7.02 -8.70 1.07
CA LEU A 15 -7.59 -7.69 0.18
C LEU A 15 -7.62 -8.16 -1.28
N LYS A 16 -6.57 -8.84 -1.73
CA LYS A 16 -6.49 -9.34 -3.10
C LYS A 16 -7.58 -10.36 -3.42
N GLY A 17 -7.99 -11.14 -2.42
CA GLY A 17 -9.02 -12.16 -2.59
C GLY A 17 -10.46 -11.66 -2.49
N LEU A 18 -10.65 -10.39 -2.13
CA LEU A 18 -11.97 -9.83 -1.91
C LEU A 18 -12.53 -9.13 -3.15
N ARG A 19 -13.85 -9.05 -3.22
CA ARG A 19 -14.54 -8.23 -4.22
C ARG A 19 -14.37 -6.76 -3.87
N PRO A 20 -14.52 -5.83 -4.84
CA PRO A 20 -14.34 -4.41 -4.58
C PRO A 20 -15.16 -3.86 -3.40
N SER A 21 -16.42 -4.26 -3.28
CA SER A 21 -17.27 -3.82 -2.16
C SER A 21 -16.76 -4.33 -0.81
N GLN A 22 -16.29 -5.56 -0.79
CA GLN A 22 -15.72 -6.18 0.41
C GLN A 22 -14.40 -5.51 0.80
N ARG A 23 -13.54 -5.21 -0.19
CA ARG A 23 -12.30 -4.47 0.05
C ARG A 23 -12.58 -3.13 0.70
N ARG A 24 -13.55 -2.40 0.16
CA ARG A 24 -13.92 -1.08 0.68
C ARG A 24 -14.35 -1.18 2.14
N ALA A 25 -15.18 -2.17 2.46
CA ALA A 25 -15.65 -2.38 3.82
C ALA A 25 -14.50 -2.70 4.77
N LEU A 26 -13.59 -3.58 4.35
CA LEU A 26 -12.43 -3.96 5.17
C LEU A 26 -11.49 -2.77 5.37
N LEU A 27 -11.25 -2.00 4.33
CA LEU A 27 -10.38 -0.81 4.40
C LEU A 27 -10.97 0.29 5.28
N ALA A 28 -12.29 0.40 5.33
CA ALA A 28 -12.95 1.34 6.23
C ALA A 28 -12.63 1.05 7.69
N MET A 29 -12.33 -0.21 8.00
CA MET A 29 -12.00 -0.68 9.34
C MET A 29 -10.50 -0.83 9.58
N ALA A 30 -9.67 -0.40 8.64
CA ALA A 30 -8.22 -0.52 8.77
C ALA A 30 -7.72 0.14 10.03
N SER A 31 -6.87 -0.55 10.78
CA SER A 31 -6.30 -0.03 12.01
C SER A 31 -5.26 1.06 11.69
N LYS A 32 -4.98 1.89 12.69
CA LYS A 32 -3.92 2.89 12.58
C LYS A 32 -2.59 2.24 12.21
N GLN A 33 -2.31 1.08 12.78
CA GLN A 33 -1.05 0.35 12.50
C GLN A 33 -1.00 -0.12 11.05
N GLN A 34 -2.11 -0.61 10.52
CA GLN A 34 -2.19 -1.03 9.12
C GLN A 34 -1.98 0.15 8.18
N ILE A 35 -2.60 1.29 8.49
CA ILE A 35 -2.43 2.52 7.71
C ILE A 35 -0.96 2.99 7.76
N LYS A 36 -0.34 2.95 8.94
CA LYS A 36 1.06 3.33 9.10
C LYS A 36 2.00 2.41 8.32
N ALA A 37 1.69 1.12 8.25
CA ALA A 37 2.45 0.17 7.45
C ALA A 37 2.33 0.48 5.96
N MET A 38 1.14 0.81 5.50
CA MET A 38 0.93 1.21 4.11
C MET A 38 1.65 2.52 3.78
N GLU A 39 1.66 3.46 4.72
CA GLU A 39 2.44 4.69 4.60
C GLU A 39 3.92 4.37 4.35
N GLU A 40 4.49 3.46 5.13
CA GLU A 40 5.90 3.07 5.01
C GLU A 40 6.20 2.47 3.63
N VAL A 41 5.33 1.60 3.14
CA VAL A 41 5.46 1.02 1.80
C VAL A 41 5.37 2.12 0.74
N ALA A 42 4.41 3.02 0.86
CA ALA A 42 4.24 4.13 -0.07
C ALA A 42 5.46 5.05 -0.09
N VAL A 43 6.06 5.31 1.06
CA VAL A 43 7.30 6.09 1.16
C VAL A 43 8.41 5.45 0.35
N ASN A 44 8.58 4.13 0.45
CA ASN A 44 9.60 3.40 -0.30
C ASN A 44 9.36 3.49 -1.81
N ILE A 45 8.10 3.45 -2.24
CA ILE A 45 7.75 3.60 -3.64
C ILE A 45 8.09 5.02 -4.14
N VAL A 46 7.65 6.02 -3.41
CA VAL A 46 7.83 7.43 -3.79
C VAL A 46 9.30 7.83 -3.82
N LYS A 47 10.10 7.30 -2.89
CA LYS A 47 11.54 7.60 -2.81
C LYS A 47 12.40 6.73 -3.72
N ASN A 48 11.80 5.83 -4.49
CA ASN A 48 12.51 4.91 -5.38
C ASN A 48 13.54 4.05 -4.65
N THR A 49 13.24 3.65 -3.41
CA THR A 49 14.14 2.79 -2.64
C THR A 49 13.97 1.33 -2.99
N VAL A 50 12.98 1.00 -3.81
CA VAL A 50 12.73 -0.35 -4.32
C VAL A 50 12.64 -0.29 -5.84
N SER A 51 13.15 -1.35 -6.49
CA SER A 51 13.03 -1.47 -7.94
C SER A 51 11.64 -2.00 -8.30
N LEU A 52 10.98 -1.32 -9.22
CA LEU A 52 9.67 -1.72 -9.70
C LEU A 52 9.77 -2.22 -11.14
N SER A 53 8.91 -3.18 -11.49
CA SER A 53 8.76 -3.58 -12.88
C SER A 53 8.24 -2.40 -13.70
N GLU A 54 8.34 -2.48 -15.02
CA GLU A 54 7.84 -1.46 -15.92
C GLU A 54 6.33 -1.26 -15.73
N ASP A 55 5.59 -2.37 -15.61
CA ASP A 55 4.14 -2.32 -15.40
C ASP A 55 3.78 -1.66 -14.08
N ASP A 56 4.48 -2.02 -13.00
CA ASP A 56 4.25 -1.42 -11.68
C ASP A 56 4.58 0.07 -11.70
N THR A 57 5.63 0.45 -12.41
CA THR A 57 6.01 1.86 -12.56
C THR A 57 4.89 2.66 -13.24
N LYS A 58 4.29 2.10 -14.28
CA LYS A 58 3.17 2.74 -14.98
C LYS A 58 1.97 2.94 -14.06
N ILE A 59 1.66 1.93 -13.26
CA ILE A 59 0.56 2.01 -12.29
C ILE A 59 0.84 3.12 -11.26
N CYS A 60 2.04 3.16 -10.71
CA CYS A 60 2.42 4.18 -9.73
C CYS A 60 2.37 5.57 -10.32
N ARG A 61 2.77 5.73 -11.57
CA ARG A 61 2.72 7.01 -12.26
C ARG A 61 1.30 7.50 -12.45
N ARG A 62 0.40 6.58 -12.81
CA ARG A 62 -1.01 6.89 -12.99
C ARG A 62 -1.67 7.32 -11.68
N TRP A 63 -1.30 6.69 -10.58
CA TRP A 63 -1.89 6.92 -9.26
C TRP A 63 -0.97 7.70 -8.32
N ARG A 64 -0.07 8.50 -8.87
CA ARG A 64 0.96 9.20 -8.09
C ARG A 64 0.40 10.15 -7.02
N LYS A 65 -0.71 10.82 -7.30
CA LYS A 65 -1.29 11.77 -6.33
C LYS A 65 -1.74 11.07 -5.05
N PRO A 66 -2.61 10.06 -5.12
CA PRO A 66 -2.99 9.33 -3.91
C PRO A 66 -1.82 8.62 -3.25
N LEU A 67 -0.84 8.10 -4.03
CA LEU A 67 0.35 7.50 -3.45
C LEU A 67 1.16 8.50 -2.62
N ARG A 68 1.34 9.70 -3.13
CA ARG A 68 2.07 10.75 -2.42
C ARG A 68 1.37 11.14 -1.12
N LEU A 69 0.04 11.28 -1.15
CA LEU A 69 -0.73 11.57 0.05
C LEU A 69 -0.62 10.43 1.07
N LEU A 70 -0.66 9.20 0.59
CA LEU A 70 -0.52 8.02 1.45
C LEU A 70 0.86 8.01 2.12
N ALA A 71 1.91 8.42 1.41
CA ALA A 71 3.28 8.48 1.91
C ALA A 71 3.54 9.65 2.86
N LEU A 72 2.70 10.68 2.81
CA LEU A 72 2.93 11.93 3.54
C LEU A 72 2.58 11.75 5.02
N LYS A 73 3.59 11.79 5.89
CA LYS A 73 3.40 11.51 7.33
C LYS A 73 2.37 12.43 7.99
N ARG A 74 2.34 13.70 7.60
CA ARG A 74 1.42 14.67 8.20
C ARG A 74 -0.02 14.55 7.71
N TYR A 75 -0.26 13.80 6.61
CA TYR A 75 -1.62 13.59 6.14
C TYR A 75 -2.32 12.64 7.10
N PRO A 76 -3.53 12.99 7.61
CA PRO A 76 -4.15 12.22 8.70
C PRO A 76 -4.55 10.81 8.30
N VAL A 77 -4.53 9.91 9.28
CA VAL A 77 -4.93 8.51 9.11
C VAL A 77 -6.33 8.41 8.50
N LYS A 78 -7.26 9.25 8.96
CA LYS A 78 -8.63 9.27 8.43
C LYS A 78 -8.64 9.58 6.94
N GLY A 79 -7.83 10.53 6.50
CA GLY A 79 -7.71 10.88 5.09
C GLY A 79 -7.09 9.74 4.27
N LYS A 80 -6.08 9.08 4.82
CA LYS A 80 -5.46 7.93 4.16
C LYS A 80 -6.43 6.78 4.00
N ARG A 81 -7.25 6.53 5.01
CA ARG A 81 -8.30 5.51 4.95
C ARG A 81 -9.28 5.79 3.80
N LYS A 82 -9.64 7.05 3.61
CA LYS A 82 -10.52 7.46 2.51
C LYS A 82 -9.85 7.26 1.15
N ILE A 83 -8.57 7.57 1.03
CA ILE A 83 -7.81 7.35 -0.21
C ILE A 83 -7.86 5.89 -0.60
N LEU A 84 -7.62 5.00 0.36
CA LEU A 84 -7.62 3.56 0.11
C LEU A 84 -8.99 3.04 -0.33
N GLN A 85 -10.06 3.72 0.05
CA GLN A 85 -11.41 3.35 -0.33
C GLN A 85 -11.86 3.92 -1.68
N GLN A 86 -11.08 4.82 -2.28
CA GLN A 86 -11.42 5.39 -3.58
C GLN A 86 -11.47 4.31 -4.65
N GLY A 87 -12.49 4.39 -5.49
CA GLY A 87 -12.69 3.42 -6.56
C GLY A 87 -11.49 3.33 -7.49
N GLY A 88 -11.03 2.12 -7.74
CA GLY A 88 -9.95 1.84 -8.66
C GLY A 88 -8.56 1.95 -8.07
N PHE A 89 -8.33 2.79 -7.08
CA PHE A 89 -6.96 2.96 -6.53
C PHE A 89 -6.43 1.68 -5.90
N ILE A 90 -7.13 1.15 -4.89
CA ILE A 90 -6.60 -0.02 -4.17
C ILE A 90 -6.52 -1.26 -5.09
N GLY A 91 -7.51 -1.43 -5.98
CA GLY A 91 -7.49 -2.54 -6.92
C GLY A 91 -6.29 -2.48 -7.86
N ALA A 92 -5.93 -1.27 -8.31
CA ALA A 92 -4.79 -1.07 -9.19
C ALA A 92 -3.45 -1.21 -8.44
N ILE A 93 -3.38 -0.73 -7.19
CA ILE A 93 -2.12 -0.67 -6.44
C ILE A 93 -1.78 -1.96 -5.68
N LEU A 94 -2.77 -2.84 -5.43
CA LEU A 94 -2.54 -4.08 -4.68
C LEU A 94 -1.40 -4.94 -5.25
N PRO A 95 -1.31 -5.17 -6.58
CA PRO A 95 -0.18 -5.93 -7.12
C PRO A 95 1.17 -5.28 -6.83
N VAL A 96 1.22 -3.95 -6.89
CA VAL A 96 2.43 -3.18 -6.58
C VAL A 96 2.79 -3.34 -5.11
N LEU A 97 1.82 -3.22 -4.21
CA LEU A 97 2.03 -3.40 -2.78
C LEU A 97 2.57 -4.80 -2.48
N ALA A 98 2.00 -5.83 -3.09
CA ALA A 98 2.46 -7.21 -2.90
C ALA A 98 3.90 -7.38 -3.36
N SER A 99 4.25 -6.83 -4.52
CA SER A 99 5.59 -6.86 -5.09
C SER A 99 6.61 -6.18 -4.18
N VAL A 100 6.27 -4.97 -3.72
CA VAL A 100 7.15 -4.17 -2.85
C VAL A 100 7.34 -4.86 -1.50
N LEU A 101 6.27 -5.40 -0.91
CA LEU A 101 6.35 -6.13 0.35
C LEU A 101 7.29 -7.32 0.25
N THR A 102 7.19 -8.09 -0.83
CA THR A 102 8.08 -9.22 -1.08
C THR A 102 9.54 -8.75 -1.15
N THR A 103 9.80 -7.67 -1.88
CA THR A 103 11.14 -7.11 -2.01
C THR A 103 11.70 -6.66 -0.67
N LEU A 104 10.92 -5.93 0.11
CA LEU A 104 11.36 -5.40 1.41
C LEU A 104 11.66 -6.53 2.38
N ILE A 105 10.82 -7.54 2.43
CA ILE A 105 11.01 -8.68 3.34
C ILE A 105 12.22 -9.51 2.92
N THR A 106 12.38 -9.76 1.63
CA THR A 106 13.52 -10.51 1.10
C THR A 106 14.83 -9.79 1.38
N SER A 107 14.88 -8.49 1.16
CA SER A 107 16.06 -7.67 1.45
C SER A 107 16.44 -7.72 2.92
N ARG A 108 15.46 -7.74 3.82
CA ARG A 108 15.69 -7.82 5.25
C ARG A 108 16.38 -9.12 5.64
N ASN A 109 16.00 -10.21 4.99
CA ASN A 109 16.51 -11.56 5.30
C ASN A 109 17.79 -11.89 4.55
N GLY A 110 18.14 -11.08 3.59
CA GLY A 110 19.36 -11.25 2.81
C GLY A 110 20.47 -10.42 3.33
#